data_094c6e9c9f6a470beffa7a8b4804d8e6
#
_entry.id   094c6e9c9f6a470beffa7a8b4804d8e6
#
_cell.length_a   1.000
_cell.length_b   1.000
_cell.length_c   1.000
_cell.angle_alpha   90.00
_cell.angle_beta   90.00
_cell.angle_gamma   90.00
#
_symmetry.space_group_name_H-M   'P 1'
#
loop_
_entity.id
_entity.type
_entity.pdbx_description
1 polymer ?
#
loop_
_entity_poly.entity_id
_entity_poly.type
_entity_poly.pdbx_seq_one_letter_code
_entity_poly.pdbx_strand_id
1 'polypeptide(L)'
;ELLYGTVLENSVTRLEKYAACAYAHFLQYGLRLKEREVYEFAAVDMGNLLHSAVEMFAKKVEKGSYDWLSLAENTREQLAEECVNEVITDYRNTLLFDSSRNEYMIARMRRLVKRAVWALTEQIKKGVFVPEKLEVPFYLQEGSVSLHGRIDRIDTYTEDEKIYVRVMDYKSGTAS
;
A
#
# COMPACT_ATOMS: atom_id res chain seq x y z
N GLU A 1 -17.72 25.79 9.18
CA GLU A 1 -18.65 25.66 8.04
C GLU A 1 -18.11 26.31 6.76
N LEU A 2 -17.57 27.55 6.80
CA LEU A 2 -17.09 28.28 5.60
C LEU A 2 -15.95 27.54 4.84
N LEU A 3 -15.08 26.82 5.53
CA LEU A 3 -13.92 26.16 4.91
C LEU A 3 -14.09 24.64 4.67
N TYR A 4 -14.95 24.00 5.47
CA TYR A 4 -15.04 22.53 5.49
C TYR A 4 -16.46 22.00 5.27
N GLY A 5 -17.45 22.87 5.08
CA GLY A 5 -18.86 22.49 4.94
C GLY A 5 -19.53 22.06 6.24
N THR A 6 -20.73 21.48 6.14
CA THR A 6 -21.52 20.98 7.28
C THR A 6 -21.14 19.58 7.72
N VAL A 7 -20.56 18.79 6.82
CA VAL A 7 -19.99 17.44 7.08
C VAL A 7 -18.49 17.52 6.95
N LEU A 8 -17.78 17.12 7.97
CA LEU A 8 -16.33 17.10 7.96
C LEU A 8 -15.82 15.78 7.33
N GLU A 9 -15.51 15.84 6.06
CA GLU A 9 -14.88 14.70 5.36
C GLU A 9 -13.43 14.57 5.75
N ASN A 10 -13.05 13.43 6.31
CA ASN A 10 -11.70 13.14 6.75
C ASN A 10 -11.20 11.80 6.19
N SER A 11 -9.90 11.75 5.89
CA SER A 11 -9.14 10.52 5.72
C SER A 11 -8.22 10.30 6.93
N VAL A 12 -7.72 9.08 7.10
CA VAL A 12 -6.73 8.78 8.14
C VAL A 12 -5.54 9.73 8.03
N THR A 13 -4.97 9.87 6.83
CA THR A 13 -3.84 10.76 6.55
C THR A 13 -4.14 12.23 6.89
N ARG A 14 -5.38 12.67 6.67
CA ARG A 14 -5.78 14.04 7.01
C ARG A 14 -5.86 14.27 8.51
N LEU A 15 -6.33 13.27 9.27
CA LEU A 15 -6.35 13.32 10.73
C LEU A 15 -4.93 13.25 11.31
N GLU A 16 -4.06 12.39 10.80
CA GLU A 16 -2.64 12.34 11.17
C GLU A 16 -1.96 13.69 10.94
N LYS A 17 -2.20 14.31 9.78
CA LYS A 17 -1.65 15.63 9.46
C LYS A 17 -2.13 16.70 10.44
N TYR A 18 -3.41 16.68 10.85
CA TYR A 18 -3.95 17.59 11.84
C TYR A 18 -3.32 17.37 13.22
N ALA A 19 -3.18 16.13 13.64
CA ALA A 19 -2.55 15.78 14.92
C ALA A 19 -1.08 16.19 14.98
N ALA A 20 -0.36 16.04 13.86
CA ALA A 20 1.04 16.44 13.76
C ALA A 20 1.22 17.98 13.74
N CYS A 21 0.40 18.68 12.97
CA CYS A 21 0.43 20.14 12.87
C CYS A 21 -0.86 20.71 12.30
N ALA A 22 -1.69 21.31 13.15
CA ALA A 22 -2.95 21.93 12.73
C ALA A 22 -2.77 23.05 11.67
N TYR A 23 -1.67 23.81 11.74
CA TYR A 23 -1.35 24.84 10.76
C TYR A 23 -1.02 24.25 9.38
N ALA A 24 -0.21 23.20 9.32
CA ALA A 24 0.09 22.51 8.06
C ALA A 24 -1.18 21.88 7.45
N HIS A 25 -2.05 21.32 8.29
CA HIS A 25 -3.38 20.85 7.86
C HIS A 25 -4.22 21.98 7.27
N PHE A 26 -4.28 23.15 7.94
CA PHE A 26 -5.02 24.31 7.45
C PHE A 26 -4.52 24.79 6.09
N LEU A 27 -3.20 24.89 5.88
CA LEU A 27 -2.60 25.29 4.61
C LEU A 27 -2.99 24.30 3.49
N GLN A 28 -2.87 23.01 3.76
CA GLN A 28 -3.07 21.96 2.76
C GLN A 28 -4.55 21.70 2.46
N TYR A 29 -5.40 21.62 3.47
CA TYR A 29 -6.82 21.22 3.32
C TYR A 29 -7.80 22.37 3.45
N GLY A 30 -7.46 23.43 4.16
CA GLY A 30 -8.26 24.65 4.25
C GLY A 30 -8.02 25.57 3.06
N LEU A 31 -6.79 25.99 2.87
CA LEU A 31 -6.40 26.87 1.76
C LEU A 31 -6.09 26.13 0.46
N ARG A 32 -5.98 24.81 0.51
CA ARG A 32 -5.66 23.94 -0.65
C ARG A 32 -4.37 24.32 -1.36
N LEU A 33 -3.39 24.81 -0.60
CA LEU A 33 -2.08 25.13 -1.15
C LEU A 33 -1.39 23.84 -1.59
N LYS A 34 -0.85 23.87 -2.80
CA LYS A 34 -0.04 22.78 -3.35
C LYS A 34 1.40 23.27 -3.49
N GLU A 35 2.34 22.43 -3.11
CA GLU A 35 3.73 22.66 -3.49
C GLU A 35 3.86 22.59 -5.02
N ARG A 36 4.83 23.34 -5.55
CA ARG A 36 5.16 23.25 -6.97
C ARG A 36 5.61 21.83 -7.28
N GLU A 37 4.93 21.18 -8.22
CA GLU A 37 5.30 19.85 -8.66
C GLU A 37 6.71 19.90 -9.29
N VAL A 38 7.69 19.38 -8.57
CA VAL A 38 8.99 19.04 -9.10
C VAL A 38 8.88 17.60 -9.56
N TYR A 39 9.06 17.35 -10.85
CA TYR A 39 9.02 16.00 -11.42
C TYR A 39 10.26 15.21 -10.98
N GLU A 40 10.31 14.84 -9.73
CA GLU A 40 11.30 13.94 -9.16
C GLU A 40 10.59 12.70 -8.61
N PHE A 41 11.16 11.52 -8.87
CA PHE A 41 10.69 10.28 -8.29
C PHE A 41 10.92 10.33 -6.76
N ALA A 42 9.84 10.56 -6.01
CA ALA A 42 9.88 10.76 -4.58
C ALA A 42 9.80 9.42 -3.80
N ALA A 43 10.15 9.47 -2.52
CA ALA A 43 10.03 8.31 -1.64
C ALA A 43 8.58 7.81 -1.49
N VAL A 44 7.59 8.71 -1.61
CA VAL A 44 6.16 8.37 -1.60
C VAL A 44 5.79 7.52 -2.80
N ASP A 45 6.34 7.82 -3.98
CA ASP A 45 6.12 7.05 -5.20
C ASP A 45 6.65 5.62 -5.05
N MET A 46 7.81 5.46 -4.41
CA MET A 46 8.38 4.16 -4.10
C MET A 46 7.44 3.34 -3.19
N GLY A 47 6.83 3.98 -2.18
CA GLY A 47 5.84 3.34 -1.30
C GLY A 47 4.62 2.85 -2.10
N ASN A 48 4.02 3.74 -2.89
CA ASN A 48 2.85 3.41 -3.70
C ASN A 48 3.12 2.28 -4.70
N LEU A 49 4.27 2.30 -5.37
CA LEU A 49 4.67 1.23 -6.29
C LEU A 49 4.91 -0.10 -5.58
N LEU A 50 5.50 -0.07 -4.37
CA LEU A 50 5.68 -1.27 -3.56
C LEU A 50 4.33 -1.90 -3.19
N HIS A 51 3.37 -1.10 -2.70
CA HIS A 51 2.02 -1.56 -2.38
C HIS A 51 1.33 -2.16 -3.62
N SER A 52 1.34 -1.45 -4.75
CA SER A 52 0.76 -1.92 -6.00
C SER A 52 1.38 -3.23 -6.49
N ALA A 53 2.70 -3.39 -6.37
CA ALA A 53 3.38 -4.61 -6.79
C ALA A 53 3.03 -5.80 -5.87
N VAL A 54 2.94 -5.60 -4.56
CA VAL A 54 2.56 -6.64 -3.60
C VAL A 54 1.09 -7.04 -3.77
N GLU A 55 0.20 -6.07 -3.97
CA GLU A 55 -1.21 -6.31 -4.28
C GLU A 55 -1.37 -7.13 -5.58
N MET A 56 -0.68 -6.71 -6.64
CA MET A 56 -0.71 -7.41 -7.93
C MET A 56 -0.18 -8.84 -7.81
N PHE A 57 0.88 -9.05 -7.05
CA PHE A 57 1.43 -10.37 -6.76
C PHE A 57 0.38 -11.26 -6.09
N ALA A 58 -0.28 -10.78 -5.04
CA ALA A 58 -1.29 -11.54 -4.34
C ALA A 58 -2.49 -11.88 -5.24
N LYS A 59 -2.95 -10.92 -6.04
CA LYS A 59 -4.00 -11.16 -7.06
C LYS A 59 -3.59 -12.20 -8.11
N LYS A 60 -2.32 -12.22 -8.54
CA LYS A 60 -1.81 -13.23 -9.48
C LYS A 60 -1.75 -14.62 -8.84
N VAL A 61 -1.36 -14.72 -7.57
CA VAL A 61 -1.38 -16.00 -6.84
C VAL A 61 -2.80 -16.53 -6.75
N GLU A 62 -3.78 -15.71 -6.36
CA GLU A 62 -5.18 -16.12 -6.27
C GLU A 62 -5.76 -16.53 -7.63
N LYS A 63 -5.61 -15.69 -8.66
CA LYS A 63 -6.14 -15.95 -10.00
C LYS A 63 -5.44 -17.10 -10.73
N GLY A 64 -4.16 -17.28 -10.47
CA GLY A 64 -3.34 -18.33 -11.09
C GLY A 64 -3.53 -19.71 -10.45
N SER A 65 -4.44 -19.84 -9.48
CA SER A 65 -4.66 -21.08 -8.71
C SER A 65 -3.39 -21.60 -8.05
N TYR A 66 -2.48 -20.70 -7.70
CA TYR A 66 -1.31 -21.05 -6.89
C TYR A 66 -1.73 -21.14 -5.43
N ASP A 67 -1.23 -22.15 -4.75
CA ASP A 67 -1.37 -22.23 -3.29
C ASP A 67 -0.21 -21.52 -2.61
N TRP A 68 -0.52 -20.62 -1.69
CA TRP A 68 0.45 -19.88 -0.90
C TRP A 68 1.43 -20.80 -0.15
N LEU A 69 0.95 -21.96 0.31
CA LEU A 69 1.74 -22.90 1.11
C LEU A 69 2.75 -23.67 0.26
N SER A 70 2.39 -23.96 -0.98
CA SER A 70 3.20 -24.77 -1.91
C SER A 70 3.92 -23.94 -2.98
N LEU A 71 3.83 -22.60 -2.93
CA LEU A 71 4.46 -21.73 -3.92
C LEU A 71 5.98 -21.93 -3.95
N ALA A 72 6.48 -22.43 -5.08
CA ALA A 72 7.90 -22.66 -5.30
C ALA A 72 8.68 -21.33 -5.36
N GLU A 73 9.93 -21.34 -4.89
CA GLU A 73 10.78 -20.15 -4.85
C GLU A 73 10.97 -19.49 -6.22
N ASN A 74 11.30 -20.28 -7.24
CA ASN A 74 11.48 -19.76 -8.59
C ASN A 74 10.20 -19.10 -9.14
N THR A 75 9.04 -19.72 -8.92
CA THR A 75 7.75 -19.18 -9.35
C THR A 75 7.44 -17.88 -8.61
N ARG A 76 7.69 -17.82 -7.29
CA ARG A 76 7.52 -16.63 -6.49
C ARG A 76 8.38 -15.47 -6.98
N GLU A 77 9.66 -15.72 -7.25
CA GLU A 77 10.58 -14.69 -7.75
C GLU A 77 10.21 -14.20 -9.14
N GLN A 78 9.81 -15.10 -10.02
CA GLN A 78 9.37 -14.76 -11.37
C GLN A 78 8.11 -13.90 -11.34
N LEU A 79 7.08 -14.30 -10.58
CA LEU A 79 5.86 -13.52 -10.41
C LEU A 79 6.13 -12.14 -9.81
N ALA A 80 7.03 -12.06 -8.82
CA ALA A 80 7.41 -10.79 -8.23
C ALA A 80 8.08 -9.85 -9.25
N GLU A 81 8.95 -10.38 -10.10
CA GLU A 81 9.59 -9.61 -11.17
C GLU A 81 8.58 -9.11 -12.22
N GLU A 82 7.67 -9.97 -12.64
CA GLU A 82 6.57 -9.61 -13.55
C GLU A 82 5.71 -8.48 -12.98
N CYS A 83 5.31 -8.58 -11.70
CA CYS A 83 4.53 -7.54 -11.03
C CYS A 83 5.26 -6.20 -10.99
N VAL A 84 6.55 -6.20 -10.68
CA VAL A 84 7.35 -4.97 -10.70
C VAL A 84 7.40 -4.36 -12.09
N ASN A 85 7.63 -5.16 -13.13
CA ASN A 85 7.71 -4.67 -14.50
C ASN A 85 6.36 -4.11 -14.98
N GLU A 86 5.23 -4.75 -14.65
CA GLU A 86 3.90 -4.25 -14.98
C GLU A 86 3.61 -2.93 -14.27
N VAL A 87 3.86 -2.84 -12.97
CA VAL A 87 3.62 -1.63 -12.18
C VAL A 87 4.48 -0.46 -12.67
N ILE A 88 5.74 -0.71 -13.04
CA ILE A 88 6.61 0.33 -13.63
C ILE A 88 6.08 0.79 -14.98
N THR A 89 5.59 -0.11 -15.81
CA THR A 89 5.05 0.22 -17.13
C THR A 89 3.76 1.04 -17.03
N ASP A 90 2.89 0.70 -16.07
CA ASP A 90 1.64 1.41 -15.80
C ASP A 90 1.87 2.78 -15.15
N TYR A 91 2.98 2.94 -14.43
CA TYR A 91 3.35 4.21 -13.83
C TYR A 91 3.76 5.17 -14.95
N ARG A 92 2.81 6.01 -15.37
CA ARG A 92 2.79 6.87 -16.58
C ARG A 92 3.90 7.90 -16.72
N ASN A 93 5.01 7.78 -16.03
CA ASN A 93 6.16 8.66 -16.14
C ASN A 93 7.28 7.99 -16.93
N THR A 94 7.32 8.23 -18.23
CA THR A 94 8.45 7.90 -19.11
C THR A 94 9.79 8.43 -18.58
N LEU A 95 9.78 9.39 -17.66
CA LEU A 95 10.94 9.92 -16.95
C LEU A 95 11.63 8.91 -16.01
N LEU A 96 10.98 7.79 -15.67
CA LEU A 96 11.60 6.74 -14.83
C LEU A 96 12.81 6.07 -15.51
N PHE A 97 12.92 6.14 -16.81
CA PHE A 97 13.97 5.43 -17.56
C PHE A 97 15.15 6.30 -17.98
N ASP A 98 15.09 7.62 -17.80
CA ASP A 98 16.06 8.57 -18.39
C ASP A 98 17.26 8.93 -17.49
N SER A 99 17.43 8.31 -16.32
CA SER A 99 18.57 8.62 -15.46
C SER A 99 19.08 7.39 -14.68
N SER A 100 20.41 7.35 -14.47
CA SER A 100 21.06 6.32 -13.64
C SER A 100 20.51 6.26 -12.22
N ARG A 101 19.99 7.37 -11.70
CA ARG A 101 19.28 7.43 -10.41
C ARG A 101 18.00 6.62 -10.44
N ASN A 102 17.23 6.74 -11.51
CA ASN A 102 15.97 6.02 -11.69
C ASN A 102 16.21 4.51 -11.89
N GLU A 103 17.24 4.13 -12.63
CA GLU A 103 17.65 2.72 -12.77
C GLU A 103 17.99 2.11 -11.40
N TYR A 104 18.74 2.85 -10.57
CA TYR A 104 19.03 2.41 -9.20
C TYR A 104 17.75 2.26 -8.35
N MET A 105 16.80 3.19 -8.46
CA MET A 105 15.53 3.12 -7.72
C MET A 105 14.68 1.93 -8.15
N ILE A 106 14.62 1.64 -9.45
CA ILE A 106 13.93 0.46 -10.00
C ILE A 106 14.60 -0.83 -9.47
N ALA A 107 15.92 -0.91 -9.52
CA ALA A 107 16.65 -2.05 -8.99
C ALA A 107 16.44 -2.24 -7.48
N ARG A 108 16.36 -1.14 -6.72
CA ARG A 108 16.02 -1.15 -5.31
C ARG A 108 14.59 -1.66 -5.08
N MET A 109 13.62 -1.19 -5.87
CA MET A 109 12.22 -1.63 -5.79
C MET A 109 12.09 -3.13 -6.05
N ARG A 110 12.76 -3.67 -7.07
CA ARG A 110 12.78 -5.12 -7.34
C ARG A 110 13.25 -5.92 -6.12
N ARG A 111 14.33 -5.49 -5.48
CA ARG A 111 14.83 -6.15 -4.26
C ARG A 111 13.83 -6.06 -3.10
N LEU A 112 13.19 -4.90 -2.91
CA LEU A 112 12.21 -4.71 -1.84
C LEU A 112 10.97 -5.57 -2.06
N VAL A 113 10.41 -5.61 -3.28
CA VAL A 113 9.26 -6.44 -3.62
C VAL A 113 9.58 -7.92 -3.44
N LYS A 114 10.71 -8.41 -3.96
CA LYS A 114 11.14 -9.82 -3.78
C LYS A 114 11.23 -10.16 -2.29
N ARG A 115 11.79 -9.29 -1.48
CA ARG A 115 11.90 -9.48 -0.02
C ARG A 115 10.56 -9.44 0.70
N ALA A 116 9.68 -8.50 0.33
CA ALA A 116 8.35 -8.39 0.89
C ALA A 116 7.51 -9.64 0.59
N VAL A 117 7.50 -10.07 -0.67
CA VAL A 117 6.79 -11.27 -1.12
C VAL A 117 7.35 -12.53 -0.46
N TRP A 118 8.67 -12.65 -0.30
CA TRP A 118 9.28 -13.73 0.46
C TRP A 118 8.81 -13.74 1.91
N ALA A 119 8.86 -12.59 2.58
CA ALA A 119 8.44 -12.47 3.98
C ALA A 119 6.96 -12.82 4.17
N LEU A 120 6.10 -12.35 3.25
CA LEU A 120 4.67 -12.68 3.23
C LEU A 120 4.43 -14.19 3.08
N THR A 121 5.11 -14.82 2.13
CA THR A 121 4.98 -16.26 1.88
C THR A 121 5.43 -17.06 3.10
N GLU A 122 6.57 -16.71 3.70
CA GLU A 122 7.08 -17.38 4.90
C GLU A 122 6.15 -17.17 6.11
N GLN A 123 5.56 -15.98 6.24
CA GLN A 123 4.60 -15.70 7.31
C GLN A 123 3.33 -16.57 7.18
N ILE A 124 2.81 -16.71 5.96
CA ILE A 124 1.64 -17.55 5.68
C ILE A 124 1.98 -19.02 5.95
N LYS A 125 3.14 -19.50 5.47
CA LYS A 125 3.59 -20.90 5.67
C LYS A 125 3.76 -21.27 7.15
N LYS A 126 4.17 -20.34 8.00
CA LYS A 126 4.42 -20.56 9.43
C LYS A 126 3.24 -20.22 10.34
N GLY A 127 2.22 -19.55 9.80
CA GLY A 127 1.06 -19.09 10.55
C GLY A 127 -0.19 -19.90 10.25
N VAL A 128 -1.24 -19.61 11.01
CA VAL A 128 -2.59 -20.17 10.80
C VAL A 128 -3.51 -19.17 10.07
N PHE A 129 -3.10 -17.91 9.97
CA PHE A 129 -3.85 -16.87 9.28
C PHE A 129 -3.64 -16.93 7.75
N VAL A 130 -4.74 -16.84 7.03
CA VAL A 130 -4.74 -16.83 5.56
C VAL A 130 -5.17 -15.45 5.07
N PRO A 131 -4.50 -14.87 4.06
CA PRO A 131 -4.95 -13.64 3.44
C PRO A 131 -6.36 -13.81 2.87
N GLU A 132 -7.27 -12.94 3.25
CA GLU A 132 -8.65 -12.96 2.76
C GLU A 132 -8.94 -11.79 1.85
N LYS A 133 -8.43 -10.59 2.21
CA LYS A 133 -8.67 -9.37 1.43
C LYS A 133 -7.43 -8.49 1.40
N LEU A 134 -7.25 -7.81 0.27
CA LEU A 134 -6.15 -6.89 0.00
C LEU A 134 -6.71 -5.55 -0.46
N GLU A 135 -6.05 -4.44 -0.06
CA GLU A 135 -6.38 -3.07 -0.48
C GLU A 135 -7.86 -2.73 -0.29
N VAL A 136 -8.39 -3.03 0.90
CA VAL A 136 -9.82 -2.88 1.21
C VAL A 136 -10.15 -1.43 1.53
N PRO A 137 -10.95 -0.75 0.70
CA PRO A 137 -11.44 0.57 1.06
C PRO A 137 -12.43 0.46 2.21
N PHE A 138 -12.36 1.40 3.16
CA PHE A 138 -13.36 1.52 4.22
C PHE A 138 -13.91 2.93 4.30
N TYR A 139 -15.14 3.03 4.72
CA TYR A 139 -15.84 4.26 4.98
C TYR A 139 -16.61 4.13 6.30
N LEU A 140 -16.35 5.03 7.24
CA LEU A 140 -17.02 5.11 8.52
C LEU A 140 -17.63 6.50 8.66
N GLN A 141 -18.87 6.56 9.13
CA GLN A 141 -19.55 7.83 9.42
C GLN A 141 -20.07 7.80 10.85
N GLU A 142 -19.72 8.81 11.63
CA GLU A 142 -20.21 9.01 12.99
C GLU A 142 -20.62 10.46 13.17
N GLY A 143 -21.93 10.71 13.23
CA GLY A 143 -22.50 12.03 13.27
C GLY A 143 -22.11 12.88 12.05
N SER A 144 -21.46 14.02 12.28
CA SER A 144 -20.96 14.93 11.24
C SER A 144 -19.55 14.64 10.76
N VAL A 145 -18.92 13.53 11.24
CA VAL A 145 -17.56 13.13 10.85
C VAL A 145 -17.65 11.91 9.96
N SER A 146 -17.06 11.99 8.77
CA SER A 146 -16.83 10.83 7.90
C SER A 146 -15.34 10.52 7.82
N LEU A 147 -14.99 9.25 7.96
CA LEU A 147 -13.63 8.73 7.86
C LEU A 147 -13.57 7.71 6.72
N HIS A 148 -12.63 7.90 5.82
CA HIS A 148 -12.35 6.95 4.75
C HIS A 148 -10.86 6.64 4.70
N GLY A 149 -10.55 5.46 4.23
CA GLY A 149 -9.18 4.99 4.11
C GLY A 149 -9.11 3.67 3.36
N ARG A 150 -7.95 3.04 3.41
CA ARG A 150 -7.69 1.75 2.80
C ARG A 150 -6.89 0.90 3.76
N ILE A 151 -7.25 -0.36 3.88
CA ILE A 151 -6.54 -1.36 4.67
C ILE A 151 -5.74 -2.19 3.68
N ASP A 152 -4.42 -2.26 3.84
CA ASP A 152 -3.53 -2.95 2.90
C ASP A 152 -3.84 -4.45 2.83
N ARG A 153 -4.07 -5.10 3.98
CA ARG A 153 -4.36 -6.53 4.04
C ARG A 153 -5.17 -6.91 5.26
N ILE A 154 -6.12 -7.82 5.04
CA ILE A 154 -6.90 -8.48 6.09
C ILE A 154 -6.64 -9.98 5.97
N ASP A 155 -6.17 -10.58 7.06
CA ASP A 155 -6.03 -12.03 7.20
C ASP A 155 -7.06 -12.55 8.18
N THR A 156 -7.53 -13.77 7.95
CA THR A 156 -8.48 -14.44 8.84
C THR A 156 -7.99 -15.82 9.25
N TYR A 157 -8.48 -16.23 10.40
CA TYR A 157 -8.34 -17.59 10.92
C TYR A 157 -9.62 -17.96 11.63
N THR A 158 -10.17 -19.15 11.35
CA THR A 158 -11.40 -19.64 11.96
C THR A 158 -11.10 -20.82 12.88
N GLU A 159 -11.55 -20.72 14.14
CA GLU A 159 -11.44 -21.78 15.15
C GLU A 159 -12.70 -21.75 16.05
N ASP A 160 -13.29 -22.90 16.33
CA ASP A 160 -14.47 -23.04 17.19
C ASP A 160 -15.60 -22.03 16.90
N GLU A 161 -16.00 -21.92 15.65
CA GLU A 161 -17.02 -20.96 15.16
C GLU A 161 -16.67 -19.48 15.37
N LYS A 162 -15.45 -19.17 15.79
CA LYS A 162 -14.94 -17.81 15.94
C LYS A 162 -14.03 -17.45 14.77
N ILE A 163 -14.20 -16.25 14.26
CA ILE A 163 -13.35 -15.70 13.21
C ILE A 163 -12.39 -14.70 13.85
N TYR A 164 -11.11 -15.00 13.80
CA TYR A 164 -10.04 -14.10 14.20
C TYR A 164 -9.60 -13.30 12.99
N VAL A 165 -9.51 -11.99 13.16
CA VAL A 165 -9.14 -11.06 12.08
C VAL A 165 -7.84 -10.36 12.44
N ARG A 166 -6.91 -10.29 11.48
CA ARG A 166 -5.66 -9.54 11.58
C ARG A 166 -5.61 -8.51 10.48
N VAL A 167 -5.54 -7.24 10.88
CA VAL A 167 -5.36 -6.10 9.96
C VAL A 167 -3.89 -5.77 9.88
N MET A 168 -3.38 -5.61 8.67
CA MET A 168 -1.96 -5.32 8.41
C MET A 168 -1.84 -4.09 7.51
N ASP A 169 -0.82 -3.28 7.81
CA ASP A 169 -0.42 -2.11 7.05
C ASP A 169 1.08 -2.24 6.71
N TYR A 170 1.45 -1.95 5.46
CA TYR A 170 2.82 -2.05 4.99
C TYR A 170 3.51 -0.69 5.06
N LYS A 171 4.62 -0.60 5.78
CA LYS A 171 5.41 0.63 5.88
C LYS A 171 6.78 0.45 5.24
N SER A 172 7.11 1.33 4.29
CA SER A 172 8.40 1.33 3.60
C SER A 172 9.48 2.14 4.31
N GLY A 173 9.11 2.86 5.38
CA GLY A 173 10.00 3.71 6.20
C GLY A 173 10.51 3.03 7.47
N THR A 174 11.39 3.72 8.19
CA THR A 174 11.76 3.36 9.57
C THR A 174 10.57 3.59 10.49
N ALA A 175 10.19 2.57 11.24
CA ALA A 175 9.23 2.74 12.33
C ALA A 175 9.82 3.73 13.35
N SER A 176 9.15 4.85 13.56
CA SER A 176 9.46 5.82 14.63
C SER A 176 8.78 5.38 15.92
#